data_53aa7a954592c12d127acb2fb71c3ad9
#
_entry.id   53aa7a954592c12d127acb2fb71c3ad9
#
_cell.length_a   1.000
_cell.length_b   1.000
_cell.length_c   1.000
_cell.angle_alpha   90.00
_cell.angle_beta   90.00
_cell.angle_gamma   90.00
#
_symmetry.space_group_name_H-M   'P 1'
#
loop_
_entity.id
_entity.type
_entity.pdbx_description
1 polymer ?
#
loop_
_entity_poly.entity_id
_entity_poly.type
_entity_poly.pdbx_seq_one_letter_code
_entity_poly.pdbx_strand_id
1 'polypeptide(L)'
;MKRVTKYALAALAGVLLLPGCEEFEEFQTTVGAPNELIYTQTGDNNFYTVQVKHRPTGSTGEFSAKFPVRSNTTQHGEMKATLTYDSSLVEEYNTTHETTYEVLPEEFIQMENATLTLPEHAQSSIDSVTVTLTGDLAQLTARRYLAPLRVKSSSMNSSEELGTVYVAVETEVNIIRTIESVDDMVGFPATGRTQWSADCSNYTSLFDGNTYSAGTLPGGSPTTIDMKETQMVTGLCLGSWNTNIPI
;
A
#
# COMPACT_ATOMS: atom_id res chain seq x y z
N MET A 1 -74.37 -23.32 -19.04
CA MET A 1 -73.60 -23.59 -17.81
C MET A 1 -72.51 -24.67 -17.95
N LYS A 2 -71.85 -24.87 -19.11
CA LYS A 2 -70.81 -25.92 -19.30
C LYS A 2 -69.41 -25.41 -19.63
N ARG A 3 -69.18 -24.11 -19.65
CA ARG A 3 -67.85 -23.51 -20.00
C ARG A 3 -67.09 -22.94 -18.81
N VAL A 4 -67.71 -22.69 -17.68
CA VAL A 4 -67.05 -22.11 -16.49
C VAL A 4 -66.30 -23.14 -15.66
N THR A 5 -66.76 -24.40 -15.69
CA THR A 5 -66.16 -25.53 -14.95
C THR A 5 -64.81 -25.99 -15.51
N LYS A 6 -64.50 -25.73 -16.79
CA LYS A 6 -63.23 -26.15 -17.41
C LYS A 6 -62.07 -25.26 -17.04
N TYR A 7 -62.32 -23.97 -16.76
CA TYR A 7 -61.29 -23.02 -16.40
C TYR A 7 -60.95 -23.07 -14.90
N ALA A 8 -61.89 -23.48 -14.07
CA ALA A 8 -61.64 -23.63 -12.62
C ALA A 8 -60.72 -24.83 -12.31
N LEU A 9 -60.77 -25.91 -13.11
CA LEU A 9 -59.88 -27.05 -12.94
C LEU A 9 -58.46 -26.79 -13.45
N ALA A 10 -58.30 -25.94 -14.49
CA ALA A 10 -57.00 -25.57 -15.01
C ALA A 10 -56.26 -24.60 -14.09
N ALA A 11 -56.98 -23.73 -13.35
CA ALA A 11 -56.40 -22.81 -12.40
C ALA A 11 -55.95 -23.55 -11.11
N LEU A 12 -56.62 -24.64 -10.71
CA LEU A 12 -56.23 -25.40 -9.53
C LEU A 12 -55.02 -26.33 -9.78
N ALA A 13 -54.81 -26.76 -11.04
CA ALA A 13 -53.63 -27.55 -11.43
C ALA A 13 -52.36 -26.71 -11.56
N GLY A 14 -52.47 -25.40 -11.78
CA GLY A 14 -51.32 -24.48 -11.89
C GLY A 14 -50.71 -24.06 -10.57
N VAL A 15 -51.42 -24.23 -9.45
CA VAL A 15 -50.92 -23.85 -8.11
C VAL A 15 -50.12 -24.94 -7.42
N LEU A 16 -50.23 -26.20 -7.94
CA LEU A 16 -49.54 -27.36 -7.36
C LEU A 16 -48.20 -27.71 -8.02
N LEU A 17 -47.70 -26.83 -8.91
CA LEU A 17 -46.39 -27.01 -9.57
C LEU A 17 -45.42 -25.84 -9.28
N LEU A 18 -45.45 -25.33 -8.06
CA LEU A 18 -44.31 -24.57 -7.55
C LEU A 18 -43.47 -25.52 -6.71
N PRO A 19 -42.42 -26.10 -7.25
CA PRO A 19 -41.37 -26.72 -6.44
C PRO A 19 -40.50 -25.58 -5.89
N GLY A 20 -40.94 -24.99 -4.83
CA GLY A 20 -40.31 -23.76 -4.33
C GLY A 20 -39.80 -23.85 -2.91
N CYS A 21 -39.32 -25.01 -2.45
CA CYS A 21 -38.62 -25.08 -1.16
C CYS A 21 -37.60 -26.23 -1.04
N GLU A 22 -37.51 -27.16 -2.00
CA GLU A 22 -36.52 -28.24 -1.89
C GLU A 22 -35.13 -27.85 -2.42
N GLU A 23 -35.03 -26.84 -3.30
CA GLU A 23 -33.73 -26.39 -3.81
C GLU A 23 -32.83 -25.72 -2.73
N PHE A 24 -33.43 -25.18 -1.68
CA PHE A 24 -32.65 -24.50 -0.63
C PHE A 24 -31.92 -25.50 0.29
N GLU A 25 -32.53 -26.65 0.56
CA GLU A 25 -31.88 -27.70 1.37
C GLU A 25 -30.83 -28.47 0.55
N GLU A 26 -31.11 -28.70 -0.75
CA GLU A 26 -30.17 -29.37 -1.64
C GLU A 26 -28.93 -28.52 -1.92
N PHE A 27 -29.08 -27.20 -2.00
CA PHE A 27 -27.98 -26.26 -2.13
C PHE A 27 -27.09 -26.23 -0.88
N GLN A 28 -27.67 -26.26 0.33
CA GLN A 28 -26.92 -26.33 1.58
C GLN A 28 -26.16 -27.65 1.77
N THR A 29 -26.74 -28.76 1.33
CA THR A 29 -26.08 -30.08 1.41
C THR A 29 -25.01 -30.29 0.34
N THR A 30 -25.10 -29.61 -0.79
CA THR A 30 -24.11 -29.70 -1.88
C THR A 30 -22.89 -28.79 -1.65
N VAL A 31 -23.08 -27.65 -1.00
CA VAL A 31 -21.97 -26.71 -0.72
C VAL A 31 -21.22 -27.04 0.58
N GLY A 32 -21.79 -27.94 1.41
CA GLY A 32 -21.24 -28.25 2.74
C GLY A 32 -21.57 -27.18 3.76
N ALA A 33 -21.40 -27.48 5.03
CA ALA A 33 -21.46 -26.46 6.08
C ALA A 33 -20.40 -25.36 5.78
N PRO A 34 -20.76 -24.08 5.90
CA PRO A 34 -19.79 -23.00 5.69
C PRO A 34 -18.57 -23.26 6.55
N ASN A 35 -17.38 -23.27 5.96
CA ASN A 35 -16.16 -23.44 6.72
C ASN A 35 -16.11 -22.38 7.81
N GLU A 36 -15.84 -22.83 9.02
CA GLU A 36 -15.60 -21.91 10.14
C GLU A 36 -14.30 -21.18 9.88
N LEU A 37 -14.37 -19.87 9.70
CA LEU A 37 -13.25 -19.04 9.28
C LEU A 37 -13.01 -17.89 10.25
N ILE A 38 -11.73 -17.62 10.49
CA ILE A 38 -11.29 -16.38 11.13
C ILE A 38 -10.73 -15.40 10.09
N TYR A 39 -10.88 -14.12 10.34
CA TYR A 39 -10.44 -13.07 9.47
C TYR A 39 -10.23 -11.75 10.24
N THR A 40 -9.58 -10.79 9.58
CA THR A 40 -9.50 -9.40 10.00
C THR A 40 -10.17 -8.57 8.93
N GLN A 41 -11.21 -7.83 9.24
CA GLN A 41 -11.83 -6.93 8.29
C GLN A 41 -11.68 -5.50 8.76
N THR A 42 -10.94 -4.72 8.00
CA THR A 42 -10.63 -3.33 8.32
C THR A 42 -10.64 -2.52 7.02
N GLY A 43 -11.78 -1.92 6.73
CA GLY A 43 -11.97 -1.22 5.44
C GLY A 43 -12.28 -2.18 4.29
N ASP A 44 -12.17 -1.67 3.06
CA ASP A 44 -12.75 -2.34 1.90
C ASP A 44 -11.95 -3.54 1.40
N ASN A 45 -10.61 -3.56 1.55
CA ASN A 45 -9.77 -4.58 0.92
C ASN A 45 -8.63 -5.12 1.80
N ASN A 46 -8.62 -4.87 3.10
CA ASN A 46 -7.49 -5.24 3.98
C ASN A 46 -6.10 -4.78 3.45
N PHE A 47 -6.07 -3.72 2.64
CA PHE A 47 -4.86 -3.20 2.04
C PHE A 47 -4.62 -1.75 2.46
N TYR A 48 -3.46 -1.49 3.03
CA TYR A 48 -3.07 -0.17 3.53
C TYR A 48 -1.83 0.30 2.81
N THR A 49 -1.84 1.56 2.38
CA THR A 49 -0.67 2.20 1.75
C THR A 49 -0.11 3.28 2.66
N VAL A 50 1.17 3.20 2.91
CA VAL A 50 1.94 4.15 3.71
C VAL A 50 2.95 4.85 2.81
N GLN A 51 2.98 6.17 2.84
CA GLN A 51 3.98 6.96 2.11
C GLN A 51 5.16 7.28 3.01
N VAL A 52 6.35 6.83 2.62
CA VAL A 52 7.62 7.22 3.24
C VAL A 52 8.33 8.20 2.33
N LYS A 53 8.66 9.38 2.87
CA LYS A 53 9.33 10.46 2.14
C LYS A 53 10.77 10.61 2.62
N HIS A 54 11.70 10.40 1.71
CA HIS A 54 13.12 10.62 1.97
C HIS A 54 13.49 12.06 1.57
N ARG A 55 14.00 12.82 2.53
CA ARG A 55 14.46 14.20 2.35
C ARG A 55 15.90 14.33 2.84
N PRO A 56 16.65 15.34 2.41
CA PRO A 56 18.00 15.59 2.95
C PRO A 56 18.03 15.78 4.46
N THR A 57 16.91 16.20 5.06
CA THR A 57 16.76 16.42 6.51
C THR A 57 16.32 15.18 7.29
N GLY A 58 16.06 14.06 6.62
CA GLY A 58 15.60 12.81 7.23
C GLY A 58 14.42 12.19 6.51
N SER A 59 14.10 10.96 6.88
CA SER A 59 12.98 10.19 6.33
C SER A 59 11.77 10.31 7.25
N THR A 60 10.59 10.47 6.67
CA THR A 60 9.33 10.58 7.39
C THR A 60 8.28 9.66 6.80
N GLY A 61 7.47 9.05 7.64
CA GLY A 61 6.34 8.21 7.31
C GLY A 61 5.72 7.69 8.60
N GLU A 62 4.41 7.66 8.68
CA GLU A 62 3.71 7.21 9.87
C GLU A 62 2.60 6.25 9.47
N PHE A 63 2.49 5.17 10.23
CA PHE A 63 1.39 4.23 10.12
C PHE A 63 1.10 3.65 11.49
N SER A 64 -0.16 3.65 11.87
CA SER A 64 -0.67 2.93 13.03
C SER A 64 -2.12 2.55 12.75
N ALA A 65 -2.42 1.26 12.84
CA ALA A 65 -3.77 0.74 12.62
C ALA A 65 -4.10 -0.36 13.63
N LYS A 66 -5.40 -0.54 13.90
CA LYS A 66 -5.91 -1.54 14.82
C LYS A 66 -6.74 -2.58 14.07
N PHE A 67 -6.43 -3.84 14.32
CA PHE A 67 -7.04 -4.98 13.65
C PHE A 67 -7.71 -5.89 14.68
N PRO A 68 -9.06 -5.91 14.77
CA PRO A 68 -9.77 -6.95 15.50
C PRO A 68 -9.74 -8.25 14.71
N VAL A 69 -9.78 -9.38 15.40
CA VAL A 69 -10.01 -10.68 14.76
C VAL A 69 -11.51 -10.99 14.83
N ARG A 70 -12.05 -11.52 13.76
CA ARG A 70 -13.46 -11.87 13.62
C ARG A 70 -13.64 -13.32 13.20
N SER A 71 -14.80 -13.87 13.50
CA SER A 71 -15.27 -15.16 13.01
C SER A 71 -16.52 -15.00 12.15
N ASN A 72 -16.67 -15.81 11.13
CA ASN A 72 -17.89 -15.87 10.32
C ASN A 72 -19.03 -16.66 11.01
N THR A 73 -18.75 -17.27 12.14
CA THR A 73 -19.71 -18.07 12.93
C THR A 73 -19.67 -17.69 14.40
N THR A 74 -20.77 -17.92 15.10
CA THR A 74 -20.86 -17.89 16.56
C THR A 74 -20.85 -19.30 17.18
N GLN A 75 -20.71 -20.35 16.37
CA GLN A 75 -20.75 -21.74 16.82
C GLN A 75 -19.34 -22.22 17.24
N HIS A 76 -18.67 -21.46 18.11
CA HIS A 76 -17.35 -21.81 18.64
C HIS A 76 -17.25 -21.53 20.14
N GLY A 77 -16.38 -22.25 20.82
CA GLY A 77 -15.95 -21.94 22.18
C GLY A 77 -14.96 -20.77 22.21
N GLU A 78 -14.50 -20.41 23.41
CA GLU A 78 -13.42 -19.44 23.54
C GLU A 78 -12.18 -19.91 22.76
N MET A 79 -11.61 -19.03 21.95
CA MET A 79 -10.45 -19.34 21.12
C MET A 79 -9.44 -18.22 21.09
N LYS A 80 -8.19 -18.56 20.75
CA LYS A 80 -7.12 -17.62 20.53
C LYS A 80 -6.77 -17.53 19.06
N ALA A 81 -6.53 -16.31 18.60
CA ALA A 81 -6.05 -16.03 17.25
C ALA A 81 -4.85 -15.07 17.33
N THR A 82 -3.87 -15.31 16.51
CA THR A 82 -2.62 -14.51 16.46
C THR A 82 -2.45 -13.92 15.08
N LEU A 83 -2.19 -12.61 15.01
CA LEU A 83 -1.74 -11.95 13.80
C LEU A 83 -0.23 -12.15 13.68
N THR A 84 0.24 -12.67 12.56
CA THR A 84 1.65 -12.98 12.33
C THR A 84 2.13 -12.35 11.04
N TYR A 85 3.35 -11.82 11.04
CA TYR A 85 4.02 -11.43 9.81
C TYR A 85 4.38 -12.66 8.98
N ASP A 86 4.09 -12.64 7.66
CA ASP A 86 4.32 -13.78 6.76
C ASP A 86 4.88 -13.29 5.42
N SER A 87 6.20 -13.12 5.36
CA SER A 87 6.91 -12.62 4.18
C SER A 87 6.76 -13.50 2.94
N SER A 88 6.42 -14.79 3.12
CA SER A 88 6.25 -15.74 1.99
C SER A 88 5.09 -15.38 1.07
N LEU A 89 4.12 -14.61 1.59
CA LEU A 89 2.95 -14.16 0.82
C LEU A 89 3.24 -13.01 -0.15
N VAL A 90 4.42 -12.39 -0.10
CA VAL A 90 4.76 -11.27 -0.99
C VAL A 90 4.91 -11.75 -2.44
N GLU A 91 5.54 -12.90 -2.66
CA GLU A 91 5.71 -13.47 -4.00
C GLU A 91 4.37 -13.90 -4.60
N GLU A 92 3.50 -14.52 -3.80
CA GLU A 92 2.14 -14.90 -4.19
C GLU A 92 1.32 -13.66 -4.57
N TYR A 93 1.38 -12.62 -3.73
CA TYR A 93 0.71 -11.34 -3.99
C TYR A 93 1.18 -10.71 -5.29
N ASN A 94 2.51 -10.62 -5.48
CA ASN A 94 3.10 -10.05 -6.69
C ASN A 94 2.66 -10.79 -7.96
N THR A 95 2.63 -12.13 -7.90
CA THR A 95 2.20 -12.95 -9.04
C THR A 95 0.73 -12.76 -9.36
N THR A 96 -0.13 -12.74 -8.33
CA THR A 96 -1.58 -12.64 -8.49
C THR A 96 -2.01 -11.26 -8.99
N HIS A 97 -1.32 -10.20 -8.54
CA HIS A 97 -1.69 -8.80 -8.83
C HIS A 97 -0.77 -8.13 -9.86
N GLU A 98 0.16 -8.88 -10.48
CA GLU A 98 1.13 -8.36 -11.46
C GLU A 98 1.93 -7.16 -10.92
N THR A 99 2.36 -7.25 -9.66
CA THR A 99 3.10 -6.19 -8.95
C THR A 99 4.55 -6.59 -8.69
N THR A 100 5.34 -5.65 -8.15
CA THR A 100 6.78 -5.85 -7.87
C THR A 100 7.14 -5.26 -6.50
N TYR A 101 6.44 -5.68 -5.45
CA TYR A 101 6.80 -5.29 -4.09
C TYR A 101 8.02 -6.10 -3.62
N GLU A 102 8.92 -5.43 -2.91
CA GLU A 102 9.92 -6.09 -2.10
C GLU A 102 9.34 -6.45 -0.73
N VAL A 103 9.95 -7.44 -0.08
CA VAL A 103 9.58 -7.80 1.29
C VAL A 103 9.96 -6.66 2.23
N LEU A 104 9.00 -6.11 2.99
CA LEU A 104 9.34 -5.17 4.06
C LEU A 104 10.03 -5.95 5.18
N PRO A 105 11.26 -5.59 5.62
CA PRO A 105 11.91 -6.29 6.71
C PRO A 105 11.07 -6.24 8.01
N GLU A 106 11.03 -7.33 8.76
CA GLU A 106 10.14 -7.48 9.92
C GLU A 106 10.37 -6.42 11.01
N GLU A 107 11.61 -5.93 11.14
CA GLU A 107 11.97 -4.88 12.10
C GLU A 107 11.25 -3.54 11.87
N PHE A 108 10.66 -3.34 10.68
CA PHE A 108 9.86 -2.15 10.39
C PHE A 108 8.40 -2.27 10.80
N ILE A 109 7.95 -3.45 11.22
CA ILE A 109 6.58 -3.69 11.67
C ILE A 109 6.57 -4.09 13.13
N GLN A 110 6.01 -3.24 13.97
CA GLN A 110 5.76 -3.56 15.38
C GLN A 110 4.29 -3.95 15.57
N MET A 111 4.07 -5.07 16.26
CA MET A 111 2.73 -5.53 16.60
C MET A 111 2.58 -5.58 18.12
N GLU A 112 1.61 -4.83 18.65
CA GLU A 112 1.21 -4.90 20.06
C GLU A 112 -0.07 -5.72 20.17
N ASN A 113 -0.15 -6.57 21.21
CA ASN A 113 -1.26 -7.50 21.42
C ASN A 113 -1.49 -8.44 20.23
N ALA A 114 -0.42 -9.00 19.67
CA ALA A 114 -0.50 -9.85 18.47
C ALA A 114 -1.42 -11.07 18.64
N THR A 115 -1.65 -11.54 19.88
CA THR A 115 -2.58 -12.64 20.20
C THR A 115 -3.82 -12.09 20.88
N LEU A 116 -4.98 -12.38 20.31
CA LEU A 116 -6.28 -11.95 20.78
C LEU A 116 -7.13 -13.13 21.20
N THR A 117 -8.06 -12.89 22.13
CA THR A 117 -9.08 -13.86 22.53
C THR A 117 -10.41 -13.52 21.89
N LEU A 118 -11.00 -14.47 21.19
CA LEU A 118 -12.42 -14.45 20.82
C LEU A 118 -13.19 -15.19 21.89
N PRO A 119 -14.11 -14.50 22.60
CA PRO A 119 -14.97 -15.16 23.58
C PRO A 119 -15.87 -16.19 22.91
N GLU A 120 -16.33 -17.12 23.71
CA GLU A 120 -17.34 -18.10 23.28
C GLU A 120 -18.56 -17.40 22.67
N HIS A 121 -19.00 -17.89 21.52
CA HIS A 121 -20.12 -17.36 20.77
C HIS A 121 -20.00 -15.90 20.28
N ALA A 122 -18.82 -15.30 20.34
CA ALA A 122 -18.58 -13.94 19.86
C ALA A 122 -18.14 -13.94 18.38
N GLN A 123 -18.57 -12.95 17.63
CA GLN A 123 -18.11 -12.72 16.25
C GLN A 123 -16.86 -11.86 16.15
N SER A 124 -16.37 -11.30 17.26
CA SER A 124 -15.21 -10.42 17.26
C SER A 124 -14.43 -10.56 18.56
N SER A 125 -13.13 -10.39 18.48
CA SER A 125 -12.27 -10.25 19.64
C SER A 125 -12.65 -9.01 20.47
N ILE A 126 -12.37 -9.06 21.78
CA ILE A 126 -12.59 -7.93 22.70
C ILE A 126 -11.59 -6.80 22.37
N ASP A 127 -10.34 -7.20 22.17
CA ASP A 127 -9.25 -6.28 21.87
C ASP A 127 -8.88 -6.32 20.40
N SER A 128 -7.91 -5.47 20.03
CA SER A 128 -7.36 -5.39 18.68
C SER A 128 -5.84 -5.46 18.72
N VAL A 129 -5.24 -6.03 17.69
CA VAL A 129 -3.80 -5.91 17.45
C VAL A 129 -3.53 -4.49 16.95
N THR A 130 -2.57 -3.80 17.55
CA THR A 130 -2.07 -2.52 17.02
C THR A 130 -0.82 -2.80 16.20
N VAL A 131 -0.85 -2.40 14.93
CA VAL A 131 0.29 -2.52 14.00
C VAL A 131 0.82 -1.14 13.71
N THR A 132 2.13 -0.95 13.88
CA THR A 132 2.79 0.35 13.71
C THR A 132 4.03 0.18 12.83
N LEU A 133 4.23 1.12 11.89
CA LEU A 133 5.50 1.24 11.17
C LEU A 133 6.54 1.86 12.10
N THR A 134 7.71 1.25 12.18
CA THR A 134 8.80 1.64 13.10
C THR A 134 10.16 1.56 12.42
N GLY A 135 11.24 1.82 13.16
CA GLY A 135 12.60 1.67 12.68
C GLY A 135 13.16 2.92 11.96
N ASP A 136 14.37 2.77 11.43
CA ASP A 136 15.03 3.83 10.66
C ASP A 136 14.58 3.76 9.19
N LEU A 137 13.57 4.55 8.86
CA LEU A 137 12.97 4.59 7.53
C LEU A 137 13.96 4.97 6.42
N ALA A 138 15.13 5.55 6.74
CA ALA A 138 16.15 5.85 5.75
C ALA A 138 16.77 4.59 5.11
N GLN A 139 16.61 3.45 5.75
CA GLN A 139 17.09 2.17 5.23
C GLN A 139 16.17 1.57 4.16
N LEU A 140 14.95 2.07 4.02
CA LEU A 140 14.00 1.63 2.99
C LEU A 140 14.35 2.26 1.65
N THR A 141 15.21 1.59 0.88
CA THR A 141 15.78 2.11 -0.37
C THR A 141 15.02 1.68 -1.63
N ALA A 142 14.23 0.61 -1.56
CA ALA A 142 13.38 0.19 -2.67
C ALA A 142 12.14 1.08 -2.78
N ARG A 143 11.57 1.14 -3.96
CA ARG A 143 10.42 1.99 -4.25
C ARG A 143 9.14 1.52 -3.57
N ARG A 144 9.00 0.22 -3.39
CA ARG A 144 7.77 -0.39 -2.85
C ARG A 144 8.10 -1.61 -2.01
N TYR A 145 7.53 -1.68 -0.83
CA TYR A 145 7.60 -2.83 0.06
C TYR A 145 6.22 -3.30 0.44
N LEU A 146 6.10 -4.58 0.79
CA LEU A 146 4.86 -5.17 1.27
C LEU A 146 5.11 -5.99 2.53
N ALA A 147 4.26 -5.80 3.54
CA ALA A 147 4.22 -6.59 4.76
C ALA A 147 2.86 -7.30 4.85
N PRO A 148 2.77 -8.58 4.52
CA PRO A 148 1.58 -9.37 4.77
C PRO A 148 1.49 -9.78 6.24
N LEU A 149 0.33 -9.54 6.85
CA LEU A 149 0.01 -9.92 8.23
C LEU A 149 -1.16 -10.88 8.22
N ARG A 150 -0.90 -12.16 8.53
CA ARG A 150 -1.91 -13.21 8.46
C ARG A 150 -2.41 -13.59 9.83
N VAL A 151 -3.74 -13.68 9.98
CA VAL A 151 -4.35 -14.21 11.20
C VAL A 151 -4.28 -15.74 11.18
N LYS A 152 -3.87 -16.32 12.32
CA LYS A 152 -3.79 -17.77 12.50
C LYS A 152 -4.47 -18.19 13.81
N SER A 153 -5.12 -19.35 13.81
CA SER A 153 -5.66 -20.00 15.01
C SER A 153 -5.44 -21.49 14.93
N SER A 154 -5.42 -22.16 16.08
CA SER A 154 -5.39 -23.62 16.17
C SER A 154 -6.77 -24.26 15.96
N SER A 155 -7.85 -23.49 16.07
CA SER A 155 -9.23 -23.97 16.11
C SER A 155 -10.01 -23.73 14.83
N MET A 156 -9.63 -22.72 14.06
CA MET A 156 -10.30 -22.33 12.82
C MET A 156 -9.31 -22.00 11.72
N ASN A 157 -9.71 -22.17 10.47
CA ASN A 157 -8.94 -21.77 9.31
C ASN A 157 -9.02 -20.26 9.09
N SER A 158 -7.94 -19.67 8.58
CA SER A 158 -7.96 -18.29 8.10
C SER A 158 -8.75 -18.20 6.78
N SER A 159 -9.53 -17.13 6.63
CA SER A 159 -10.14 -16.82 5.35
C SER A 159 -9.05 -16.55 4.29
N GLU A 160 -9.23 -17.03 3.08
CA GLU A 160 -8.32 -16.75 1.97
C GLU A 160 -8.36 -15.29 1.56
N GLU A 161 -9.54 -14.68 1.53
CA GLU A 161 -9.73 -13.29 1.10
C GLU A 161 -9.45 -12.26 2.20
N LEU A 162 -9.93 -12.54 3.43
CA LEU A 162 -9.93 -11.57 4.53
C LEU A 162 -8.99 -11.95 5.68
N GLY A 163 -8.32 -13.10 5.59
CA GLY A 163 -7.42 -13.59 6.64
C GLY A 163 -6.04 -12.93 6.64
N THR A 164 -5.74 -12.09 5.64
CA THR A 164 -4.47 -11.37 5.52
C THR A 164 -4.71 -9.88 5.37
N VAL A 165 -3.96 -9.08 6.13
CA VAL A 165 -3.85 -7.64 5.97
C VAL A 165 -2.52 -7.34 5.27
N TYR A 166 -2.55 -6.51 4.27
CA TYR A 166 -1.37 -6.07 3.55
C TYR A 166 -1.05 -4.61 3.89
N VAL A 167 0.16 -4.38 4.38
CA VAL A 167 0.70 -3.04 4.59
C VAL A 167 1.75 -2.77 3.53
N ALA A 168 1.39 -1.96 2.54
CA ALA A 168 2.29 -1.51 1.49
C ALA A 168 2.99 -0.23 1.93
N VAL A 169 4.31 -0.20 1.83
CA VAL A 169 5.11 1.00 2.04
C VAL A 169 5.65 1.46 0.70
N GLU A 170 5.27 2.65 0.28
CA GLU A 170 5.78 3.30 -0.92
C GLU A 170 6.75 4.41 -0.54
N THR A 171 7.95 4.36 -1.11
CA THR A 171 8.98 5.36 -0.82
C THR A 171 9.01 6.42 -1.92
N GLU A 172 8.97 7.66 -1.53
CA GLU A 172 9.15 8.81 -2.40
C GLU A 172 10.45 9.52 -2.01
N VAL A 173 11.38 9.55 -2.98
CA VAL A 173 12.60 10.34 -2.80
C VAL A 173 12.31 11.77 -3.24
N ASN A 174 12.02 12.63 -2.28
CA ASN A 174 11.86 14.05 -2.52
C ASN A 174 13.08 14.78 -1.98
N ILE A 175 14.10 14.89 -2.84
CA ILE A 175 15.34 15.61 -2.57
C ILE A 175 15.24 17.09 -2.99
N ILE A 176 14.15 17.47 -3.67
CA ILE A 176 13.97 18.85 -4.14
C ILE A 176 13.38 19.69 -2.99
N ARG A 177 14.14 20.65 -2.52
CA ARG A 177 13.72 21.65 -1.55
C ARG A 177 13.99 23.02 -2.13
N THR A 178 12.99 23.88 -2.18
CA THR A 178 13.21 25.30 -2.46
C THR A 178 13.86 25.94 -1.24
N ILE A 179 14.96 26.61 -1.44
CA ILE A 179 15.70 27.36 -0.41
C ILE A 179 15.72 28.83 -0.79
N GLU A 180 15.71 29.70 0.19
CA GLU A 180 15.77 31.17 -0.03
C GLU A 180 17.18 31.66 -0.27
N SER A 181 18.18 30.98 0.28
CA SER A 181 19.59 31.33 0.14
C SER A 181 20.43 30.12 -0.25
N VAL A 182 21.48 30.35 -1.03
CA VAL A 182 22.49 29.33 -1.36
C VAL A 182 23.18 28.81 -0.10
N ASP A 183 23.26 29.63 0.95
CA ASP A 183 23.86 29.24 2.23
C ASP A 183 23.06 28.20 2.97
N ASP A 184 21.78 28.04 2.63
CA ASP A 184 20.90 27.00 3.18
C ASP A 184 21.03 25.63 2.46
N MET A 185 21.85 25.54 1.44
CA MET A 185 22.10 24.28 0.74
C MET A 185 22.88 23.30 1.61
N VAL A 186 22.38 22.08 1.68
CA VAL A 186 23.09 20.98 2.35
C VAL A 186 24.07 20.34 1.38
N GLY A 187 25.33 20.26 1.77
CA GLY A 187 26.39 19.65 0.97
C GLY A 187 27.45 20.64 0.51
N PHE A 188 28.33 20.16 -0.34
CA PHE A 188 29.41 20.99 -0.88
C PHE A 188 29.17 21.28 -2.36
N PRO A 189 29.59 22.43 -2.86
CA PRO A 189 29.59 22.71 -4.30
C PRO A 189 30.31 21.58 -5.05
N ALA A 190 29.69 21.07 -6.12
CA ALA A 190 30.33 20.05 -6.95
C ALA A 190 31.70 20.55 -7.48
N THR A 191 32.67 19.67 -7.42
CA THR A 191 34.00 19.90 -7.98
C THR A 191 34.03 19.54 -9.46
N GLY A 192 35.02 20.05 -10.20
CA GLY A 192 35.21 19.73 -11.63
C GLY A 192 34.13 20.28 -12.57
N ARG A 193 33.29 21.22 -12.12
CA ARG A 193 32.17 21.77 -12.92
C ARG A 193 32.56 22.32 -14.26
N THR A 194 33.79 22.85 -14.38
CA THR A 194 34.31 23.37 -15.64
C THR A 194 34.48 22.33 -16.75
N GLN A 195 34.43 21.04 -16.40
CA GLN A 195 34.46 19.91 -17.35
C GLN A 195 33.05 19.44 -17.77
N TRP A 196 32.03 19.96 -17.11
CA TRP A 196 30.65 19.61 -17.41
C TRP A 196 30.22 20.19 -18.76
N SER A 197 29.30 19.51 -19.40
CA SER A 197 28.66 20.00 -20.62
C SER A 197 27.14 19.94 -20.50
N ALA A 198 26.45 20.74 -21.27
CA ALA A 198 25.00 20.72 -21.38
C ALA A 198 24.57 20.91 -22.83
N ASP A 199 23.38 20.43 -23.16
CA ASP A 199 22.77 20.51 -24.49
C ASP A 199 22.12 21.88 -24.76
N CYS A 200 22.78 22.94 -24.34
CA CYS A 200 22.32 24.32 -24.51
C CYS A 200 23.44 25.24 -25.01
N SER A 201 23.04 26.42 -25.48
CA SER A 201 24.01 27.43 -25.99
C SER A 201 24.76 28.04 -24.84
N ASN A 202 26.08 28.25 -25.03
CA ASN A 202 26.99 28.85 -24.02
C ASN A 202 26.99 28.10 -22.67
N TYR A 203 26.86 26.74 -22.72
CA TYR A 203 26.81 25.91 -21.50
C TYR A 203 28.00 26.12 -20.56
N THR A 204 29.17 26.49 -21.08
CA THR A 204 30.36 26.74 -20.25
C THR A 204 30.12 27.85 -19.21
N SER A 205 29.28 28.81 -19.54
CA SER A 205 28.89 29.90 -18.63
C SER A 205 27.94 29.44 -17.51
N LEU A 206 27.37 28.26 -17.60
CA LEU A 206 26.55 27.67 -16.52
C LEU A 206 27.42 27.09 -15.40
N PHE A 207 28.69 26.76 -15.71
CA PHE A 207 29.54 25.95 -14.81
C PHE A 207 30.84 26.65 -14.43
N ASP A 208 31.07 27.89 -14.90
CA ASP A 208 32.33 28.66 -14.66
C ASP A 208 32.43 29.29 -13.26
N GLY A 209 31.32 29.22 -12.49
CA GLY A 209 31.28 29.83 -11.13
C GLY A 209 31.16 31.35 -11.14
N ASN A 210 30.95 31.95 -12.30
CA ASN A 210 30.82 33.40 -12.43
C ASN A 210 29.33 33.78 -12.50
N THR A 211 28.84 34.53 -11.51
CA THR A 211 27.44 34.96 -11.45
C THR A 211 27.05 36.00 -12.50
N TYR A 212 28.04 36.56 -13.23
CA TYR A 212 27.80 37.52 -14.30
C TYR A 212 27.81 36.89 -15.69
N SER A 213 28.14 35.61 -15.84
CA SER A 213 28.03 34.87 -17.08
C SER A 213 26.72 34.08 -17.13
N ALA A 214 26.17 33.90 -18.32
CA ALA A 214 24.91 33.20 -18.50
C ALA A 214 24.96 32.23 -19.69
N GLY A 215 24.49 31.03 -19.49
CA GLY A 215 24.09 30.12 -20.55
C GLY A 215 22.63 30.30 -20.90
N THR A 216 22.25 29.94 -22.11
CA THR A 216 20.84 30.02 -22.54
C THR A 216 20.22 28.63 -22.54
N LEU A 217 19.25 28.41 -21.63
CA LEU A 217 18.48 27.17 -21.60
C LEU A 217 17.36 27.21 -22.64
N PRO A 218 17.11 26.12 -23.36
CA PRO A 218 16.03 26.04 -24.34
C PRO A 218 14.68 26.12 -23.63
N GLY A 219 13.83 27.05 -24.03
CA GLY A 219 12.49 27.19 -23.45
C GLY A 219 11.60 25.99 -23.80
N GLY A 220 10.95 25.40 -22.80
CA GLY A 220 9.98 24.31 -22.97
C GLY A 220 10.56 22.95 -23.29
N SER A 221 11.88 22.78 -23.30
CA SER A 221 12.55 21.48 -23.47
C SER A 221 13.44 21.16 -22.28
N PRO A 222 13.54 19.89 -21.87
CA PRO A 222 14.50 19.47 -20.86
C PRO A 222 15.93 19.79 -21.31
N THR A 223 16.77 20.21 -20.37
CA THR A 223 18.21 20.37 -20.59
C THR A 223 18.95 19.27 -19.88
N THR A 224 19.77 18.54 -20.64
CA THR A 224 20.62 17.47 -20.09
C THR A 224 21.99 18.05 -19.70
N ILE A 225 22.43 17.75 -18.50
CA ILE A 225 23.75 18.09 -18.00
C ILE A 225 24.58 16.81 -17.88
N ASP A 226 25.70 16.76 -18.60
CA ASP A 226 26.67 15.67 -18.48
C ASP A 226 27.78 16.09 -17.50
N MET A 227 27.78 15.49 -16.33
CA MET A 227 28.75 15.77 -15.26
C MET A 227 30.09 15.03 -15.43
N LYS A 228 30.22 14.21 -16.47
CA LYS A 228 31.41 13.37 -16.80
C LYS A 228 31.71 12.28 -15.80
N GLU A 229 31.24 12.37 -14.57
CA GLU A 229 31.44 11.39 -13.51
C GLU A 229 30.11 11.16 -12.78
N THR A 230 29.94 9.98 -12.21
CA THR A 230 28.79 9.68 -11.35
C THR A 230 28.91 10.47 -10.06
N GLN A 231 28.00 11.39 -9.82
CA GLN A 231 27.96 12.23 -8.61
C GLN A 231 26.58 12.20 -7.99
N MET A 232 26.54 12.27 -6.67
CA MET A 232 25.28 12.47 -5.95
C MET A 232 24.93 13.95 -5.98
N VAL A 233 23.84 14.31 -6.65
CA VAL A 233 23.32 15.67 -6.69
C VAL A 233 22.34 15.85 -5.54
N THR A 234 22.67 16.67 -4.56
CA THR A 234 21.83 16.99 -3.39
C THR A 234 21.07 18.30 -3.54
N GLY A 235 21.39 19.10 -4.52
CA GLY A 235 20.70 20.36 -4.81
C GLY A 235 21.14 20.96 -6.14
N LEU A 236 20.26 21.77 -6.72
CA LEU A 236 20.49 22.55 -7.92
C LEU A 236 20.13 24.01 -7.63
N CYS A 237 21.09 24.91 -7.87
CA CYS A 237 20.85 26.34 -7.79
C CYS A 237 20.82 26.94 -9.21
N LEU A 238 19.68 27.51 -9.58
CA LEU A 238 19.50 28.22 -10.84
C LEU A 238 19.45 29.71 -10.55
N GLY A 239 20.42 30.44 -11.06
CA GLY A 239 20.44 31.91 -11.01
C GLY A 239 19.80 32.49 -12.28
N SER A 240 18.91 33.47 -12.14
CA SER A 240 18.42 34.25 -13.27
C SER A 240 19.28 35.49 -13.40
N TRP A 241 19.73 35.76 -14.62
CA TRP A 241 20.49 36.98 -14.92
C TRP A 241 19.60 38.24 -14.90
N ASN A 242 18.30 38.08 -15.00
CA ASN A 242 17.36 39.20 -15.00
C ASN A 242 16.47 39.13 -13.77
N THR A 243 16.64 40.01 -12.82
CA THR A 243 15.93 40.12 -11.54
C THR A 243 14.40 40.32 -11.67
N ASN A 244 13.89 40.49 -12.88
CA ASN A 244 12.47 40.72 -13.16
C ASN A 244 11.71 39.47 -13.69
N ILE A 245 12.36 38.31 -13.74
CA ILE A 245 11.66 37.05 -14.13
C ILE A 245 11.44 36.26 -12.85
N PRO A 246 10.22 36.07 -12.40
CA PRO A 246 9.92 35.11 -11.31
C PRO A 246 10.35 33.73 -11.74
N ILE A 247 11.09 33.04 -10.89
CA ILE A 247 11.52 31.65 -11.02
C ILE A 247 10.34 30.75 -10.69
#